data_d2da90a7339bab0aa8378d97d34dc519
#
_entry.id   d2da90a7339bab0aa8378d97d34dc519
#
_cell.length_a   1.000
_cell.length_b   1.000
_cell.length_c   1.000
_cell.angle_alpha   90.00
_cell.angle_beta   90.00
_cell.angle_gamma   90.00
#
_symmetry.space_group_name_H-M   'P 1'
#
loop_
_entity.id
_entity.type
_entity.pdbx_description
1 polymer ?
#
loop_
_entity_poly.entity_id
_entity_poly.type
_entity_poly.pdbx_seq_one_letter_code
_entity_poly.pdbx_strand_id
1 'polypeptide(L)'
;MKALVIIDVQNDFMPTGSLPVKEGDQIIPFINAEMQKGYDLVVATQDWHPATHKSFASQHKSKKPFDVVQLNGIEQILWPDHCVQGTFGAQLHKDLDIRPISAIFRKGMNPEIDSYSAFFDNNKLNNTGLHGFLQDKSITELVFCGLAGDFCVAYSANDAKALGYKVSLFDKGIRSIN
;
A
#
# COMPACT_ATOMS: atom_id res chain seq x y z
N MET A 1 -3.78 22.31 -2.64
CA MET A 1 -3.36 21.73 -1.35
C MET A 1 -2.62 20.42 -1.61
N LYS A 2 -1.69 20.05 -0.73
CA LYS A 2 -0.75 18.95 -0.93
C LYS A 2 -0.84 17.90 0.18
N ALA A 3 -0.95 16.63 -0.16
CA ALA A 3 -0.96 15.54 0.80
C ALA A 3 0.26 14.63 0.67
N LEU A 4 0.70 14.07 1.80
CA LEU A 4 1.61 12.92 1.87
C LEU A 4 0.78 11.65 2.01
N VAL A 5 1.03 10.68 1.14
CA VAL A 5 0.39 9.36 1.15
C VAL A 5 1.45 8.31 1.46
N ILE A 6 1.34 7.72 2.64
CA ILE A 6 2.27 6.71 3.17
C ILE A 6 1.70 5.34 2.86
N ILE A 7 2.37 4.59 1.99
CA ILE A 7 1.89 3.30 1.49
C ILE A 7 2.46 2.17 2.33
N ASP A 8 1.58 1.42 3.00
CA ASP A 8 1.77 0.07 3.55
C ASP A 8 3.08 -0.12 4.37
N VAL A 9 3.39 0.81 5.27
CA VAL A 9 4.54 0.68 6.18
C VAL A 9 4.17 -0.26 7.32
N GLN A 10 4.04 -1.56 6.99
CA GLN A 10 3.51 -2.63 7.85
C GLN A 10 4.60 -3.65 8.19
N ASN A 11 4.41 -4.39 9.30
CA ASN A 11 5.42 -5.32 9.81
C ASN A 11 5.77 -6.44 8.82
N ASP A 12 4.81 -6.94 8.03
CA ASP A 12 5.06 -8.01 7.07
C ASP A 12 5.91 -7.57 5.87
N PHE A 13 6.01 -6.27 5.60
CA PHE A 13 6.92 -5.74 4.58
C PHE A 13 8.30 -5.35 5.11
N MET A 14 8.55 -5.49 6.41
CA MET A 14 9.89 -5.28 6.99
C MET A 14 10.81 -6.48 6.69
N PRO A 15 12.15 -6.34 6.82
CA PRO A 15 13.09 -7.41 6.47
C PRO A 15 12.84 -8.76 7.15
N THR A 16 12.15 -8.77 8.29
CA THR A 16 11.78 -10.00 9.03
C THR A 16 10.32 -10.42 8.83
N GLY A 17 9.58 -9.73 8.01
CA GLY A 17 8.16 -10.01 7.73
C GLY A 17 7.96 -11.14 6.73
N SER A 18 6.69 -11.49 6.47
CA SER A 18 6.34 -12.61 5.58
C SER A 18 6.49 -12.29 4.09
N LEU A 19 6.44 -11.02 3.70
CA LEU A 19 6.74 -10.54 2.34
C LEU A 19 7.80 -9.42 2.43
N PRO A 20 9.07 -9.77 2.73
CA PRO A 20 10.07 -8.81 3.12
C PRO A 20 10.52 -7.92 1.95
N VAL A 21 10.57 -6.62 2.20
CA VAL A 21 11.21 -5.64 1.33
C VAL A 21 12.60 -5.33 1.92
N LYS A 22 13.63 -5.50 1.09
CA LYS A 22 15.02 -5.23 1.51
C LYS A 22 15.15 -3.79 2.02
N GLU A 23 15.71 -3.60 3.21
CA GLU A 23 15.89 -2.28 3.84
C GLU A 23 14.57 -1.49 4.04
N GLY A 24 13.42 -2.19 4.09
CA GLY A 24 12.11 -1.56 4.25
C GLY A 24 11.97 -0.79 5.56
N ASP A 25 12.64 -1.22 6.62
CA ASP A 25 12.69 -0.53 7.91
C ASP A 25 13.50 0.78 7.89
N GLN A 26 14.49 0.89 6.99
CA GLN A 26 15.34 2.08 6.90
C GLN A 26 14.62 3.33 6.37
N ILE A 27 13.45 3.16 5.74
CA ILE A 27 12.68 4.32 5.24
C ILE A 27 11.95 5.06 6.36
N ILE A 28 11.67 4.41 7.48
CA ILE A 28 10.78 4.93 8.53
C ILE A 28 11.28 6.26 9.11
N PRO A 29 12.55 6.42 9.48
CA PRO A 29 13.05 7.71 9.96
C PRO A 29 12.89 8.84 8.92
N PHE A 30 13.07 8.53 7.64
CA PHE A 30 12.90 9.52 6.57
C PHE A 30 11.43 9.92 6.39
N ILE A 31 10.50 8.96 6.46
CA ILE A 31 9.05 9.23 6.41
C ILE A 31 8.62 10.07 7.60
N ASN A 32 9.07 9.73 8.81
CA ASN A 32 8.77 10.50 10.01
C ASN A 32 9.25 11.95 9.91
N ALA A 33 10.44 12.17 9.38
CA ALA A 33 10.97 13.52 9.12
C ALA A 33 10.22 14.24 8.01
N GLU A 34 9.80 13.52 6.94
CA GLU A 34 9.03 14.08 5.83
C GLU A 34 7.66 14.60 6.29
N MET A 35 6.97 13.85 7.15
CA MET A 35 5.67 14.27 7.71
C MET A 35 5.68 15.63 8.40
N GLN A 36 6.85 16.08 8.88
CA GLN A 36 7.01 17.38 9.56
C GLN A 36 7.16 18.56 8.60
N LYS A 37 7.15 18.36 7.28
CA LYS A 37 7.42 19.40 6.28
C LYS A 37 6.20 20.22 5.83
N GLY A 38 5.14 20.24 6.62
CA GLY A 38 4.02 21.14 6.37
C GLY A 38 3.11 20.71 5.22
N TYR A 39 2.80 19.41 5.14
CA TYR A 39 1.71 18.90 4.30
C TYR A 39 0.37 19.38 4.85
N ASP A 40 -0.57 19.71 3.97
CA ASP A 40 -1.94 20.06 4.37
C ASP A 40 -2.69 18.82 4.91
N LEU A 41 -2.26 17.62 4.49
CA LEU A 41 -2.85 16.35 4.91
C LEU A 41 -1.80 15.24 4.87
N VAL A 42 -1.83 14.35 5.85
CA VAL A 42 -1.07 13.09 5.84
C VAL A 42 -2.05 11.93 5.98
N VAL A 43 -1.97 10.97 5.07
CA VAL A 43 -2.76 9.74 5.12
C VAL A 43 -1.87 8.52 4.94
N ALA A 44 -2.32 7.38 5.43
CA ALA A 44 -1.62 6.10 5.24
C ALA A 44 -2.55 5.05 4.63
N THR A 45 -1.96 4.01 4.07
CA THR A 45 -2.68 2.80 3.67
C THR A 45 -2.24 1.60 4.49
N GLN A 46 -3.09 0.59 4.52
CA GLN A 46 -2.79 -0.75 5.02
C GLN A 46 -3.33 -1.78 4.04
N ASP A 47 -2.48 -2.72 3.60
CA ASP A 47 -2.95 -4.01 3.12
C ASP A 47 -3.67 -4.73 4.27
N TRP A 48 -4.88 -5.26 3.99
CA TRP A 48 -5.72 -5.82 5.03
C TRP A 48 -6.48 -7.03 4.50
N HIS A 49 -5.73 -8.10 4.23
CA HIS A 49 -6.25 -9.28 3.55
C HIS A 49 -6.97 -10.23 4.49
N PRO A 50 -8.18 -10.73 4.14
CA PRO A 50 -8.72 -11.89 4.83
C PRO A 50 -7.80 -13.10 4.64
N ALA A 51 -7.76 -14.02 5.61
CA ALA A 51 -6.88 -15.20 5.55
C ALA A 51 -7.16 -16.12 4.34
N THR A 52 -8.31 -15.96 3.70
CA THR A 52 -8.73 -16.72 2.50
C THR A 52 -8.48 -15.97 1.20
N HIS A 53 -7.67 -14.90 1.23
CA HIS A 53 -7.46 -14.05 0.05
C HIS A 53 -6.79 -14.81 -1.08
N LYS A 54 -7.38 -14.78 -2.27
CA LYS A 54 -6.94 -15.59 -3.42
C LYS A 54 -5.66 -15.10 -4.10
N SER A 55 -5.10 -13.99 -3.70
CA SER A 55 -3.73 -13.63 -4.09
C SER A 55 -2.67 -14.42 -3.32
N PHE A 56 -3.04 -15.15 -2.28
CA PHE A 56 -2.10 -15.96 -1.51
C PHE A 56 -1.83 -17.32 -2.19
N ALA A 57 -0.55 -17.70 -2.30
CA ALA A 57 -0.17 -18.99 -2.87
C ALA A 57 -0.76 -20.18 -2.07
N SER A 58 -0.94 -20.02 -0.78
CA SER A 58 -1.55 -21.00 0.13
C SER A 58 -2.99 -21.39 -0.27
N GLN A 59 -3.69 -20.52 -0.99
CA GLN A 59 -5.07 -20.77 -1.46
C GLN A 59 -5.13 -21.55 -2.76
N HIS A 60 -4.00 -21.91 -3.37
CA HIS A 60 -3.92 -22.59 -4.66
C HIS A 60 -3.14 -23.89 -4.56
N LYS A 61 -3.81 -25.03 -4.87
CA LYS A 61 -3.18 -26.35 -4.85
C LYS A 61 -1.98 -26.39 -5.82
N SER A 62 -0.84 -26.88 -5.34
CA SER A 62 0.39 -27.05 -6.12
C SER A 62 1.01 -25.75 -6.67
N LYS A 63 0.67 -24.61 -6.09
CA LYS A 63 1.29 -23.33 -6.39
C LYS A 63 2.22 -22.89 -5.27
N LYS A 64 3.11 -21.98 -5.59
CA LYS A 64 4.06 -21.37 -4.64
C LYS A 64 4.09 -19.86 -4.82
N PRO A 65 4.60 -19.10 -3.83
CA PRO A 65 4.79 -17.67 -3.98
C PRO A 65 5.55 -17.31 -5.26
N PHE A 66 5.11 -16.21 -5.89
CA PHE A 66 5.58 -15.65 -7.16
C PHE A 66 5.12 -16.41 -8.42
N ASP A 67 4.39 -17.51 -8.30
CA ASP A 67 3.69 -18.08 -9.46
C ASP A 67 2.63 -17.08 -9.95
N VAL A 68 2.35 -17.13 -11.26
CA VAL A 68 1.30 -16.31 -11.89
C VAL A 68 0.09 -17.16 -12.19
N VAL A 69 -1.09 -16.67 -11.90
CA VAL A 69 -2.38 -17.32 -12.21
C VAL A 69 -3.33 -16.32 -12.85
N GLN A 70 -4.40 -16.84 -13.44
CA GLN A 70 -5.54 -16.00 -13.84
C GLN A 70 -6.54 -15.95 -12.68
N LEU A 71 -6.78 -14.76 -12.16
CA LEU A 71 -7.76 -14.51 -11.09
C LEU A 71 -8.77 -13.46 -11.55
N ASN A 72 -10.03 -13.88 -11.68
CA ASN A 72 -11.11 -13.01 -12.17
C ASN A 72 -10.80 -12.27 -13.48
N GLY A 73 -10.12 -12.97 -14.40
CA GLY A 73 -9.83 -12.47 -15.76
C GLY A 73 -8.59 -11.59 -15.88
N ILE A 74 -7.83 -11.41 -14.80
CA ILE A 74 -6.54 -10.71 -14.82
C ILE A 74 -5.41 -11.60 -14.34
N GLU A 75 -4.19 -11.28 -14.77
CA GLU A 75 -2.99 -11.91 -14.21
C GLU A 75 -2.78 -11.47 -12.77
N GLN A 76 -2.57 -12.44 -11.90
CA GLN A 76 -2.27 -12.25 -10.49
C GLN A 76 -0.99 -12.97 -10.11
N ILE A 77 -0.03 -12.24 -9.58
CA ILE A 77 1.13 -12.84 -8.89
C ILE A 77 0.65 -13.37 -7.56
N LEU A 78 0.97 -14.62 -7.27
CA LEU A 78 0.68 -15.22 -5.98
C LEU A 78 1.74 -14.82 -4.96
N TRP A 79 1.29 -14.33 -3.83
CA TRP A 79 2.12 -13.86 -2.73
C TRP A 79 2.20 -14.88 -1.58
N PRO A 80 3.25 -14.82 -0.73
CA PRO A 80 3.15 -15.40 0.61
C PRO A 80 1.96 -14.80 1.37
N ASP A 81 1.40 -15.51 2.32
CA ASP A 81 0.37 -14.94 3.21
C ASP A 81 0.99 -13.77 3.98
N HIS A 82 0.43 -12.60 3.80
CA HIS A 82 0.93 -11.36 4.40
C HIS A 82 -0.21 -10.41 4.74
N CYS A 83 0.03 -9.50 5.64
CA CYS A 83 -0.91 -8.47 6.07
C CYS A 83 -2.33 -9.02 6.36
N VAL A 84 -2.39 -10.24 6.94
CA VAL A 84 -3.64 -10.90 7.28
C VAL A 84 -4.34 -10.12 8.39
N GLN A 85 -5.63 -9.87 8.19
CA GLN A 85 -6.47 -9.08 9.09
C GLN A 85 -6.31 -9.48 10.55
N GLY A 86 -6.06 -8.50 11.42
CA GLY A 86 -5.93 -8.69 12.86
C GLY A 86 -4.58 -9.25 13.33
N THR A 87 -3.67 -9.63 12.43
CA THR A 87 -2.34 -10.13 12.81
C THR A 87 -1.36 -9.00 13.10
N PHE A 88 -0.26 -9.34 13.77
CA PHE A 88 0.87 -8.43 13.97
C PHE A 88 1.46 -7.95 12.62
N GLY A 89 1.54 -8.85 11.64
CA GLY A 89 2.07 -8.54 10.30
C GLY A 89 1.33 -7.41 9.61
N ALA A 90 0.00 -7.36 9.77
CA ALA A 90 -0.85 -6.34 9.17
C ALA A 90 -0.80 -4.98 9.90
N GLN A 91 -0.20 -4.89 11.08
CA GLN A 91 -0.10 -3.62 11.81
C GLN A 91 0.94 -2.70 11.16
N LEU A 92 0.69 -1.39 11.22
CA LEU A 92 1.72 -0.39 10.90
C LEU A 92 2.91 -0.59 11.82
N HIS A 93 4.11 -0.38 11.29
CA HIS A 93 5.34 -0.57 12.07
C HIS A 93 5.37 0.39 13.26
N LYS A 94 5.78 -0.12 14.42
CA LYS A 94 5.76 0.62 15.70
C LYS A 94 6.57 1.92 15.72
N ASP A 95 7.59 2.01 14.87
CA ASP A 95 8.47 3.19 14.79
C ASP A 95 7.98 4.23 13.77
N LEU A 96 6.89 3.96 13.04
CA LEU A 96 6.19 4.97 12.25
C LEU A 96 5.41 5.89 13.19
N ASP A 97 5.65 7.19 13.11
CA ASP A 97 4.88 8.18 13.88
C ASP A 97 3.47 8.33 13.30
N ILE A 98 2.49 7.70 13.95
CA ILE A 98 1.11 7.74 13.49
C ILE A 98 0.34 9.01 13.90
N ARG A 99 0.91 9.87 14.74
CA ARG A 99 0.22 11.06 15.28
C ARG A 99 -0.14 12.09 14.19
N PRO A 100 0.69 12.33 13.15
CA PRO A 100 0.34 13.23 12.05
C PRO A 100 -0.65 12.62 11.05
N ILE A 101 -0.91 11.31 11.09
CA ILE A 101 -1.75 10.61 10.11
C ILE A 101 -3.23 10.88 10.41
N SER A 102 -3.90 11.57 9.51
CA SER A 102 -5.30 11.97 9.64
C SER A 102 -6.30 10.86 9.35
N ALA A 103 -5.92 9.89 8.48
CA ALA A 103 -6.75 8.76 8.12
C ALA A 103 -5.90 7.59 7.60
N ILE A 104 -6.40 6.36 7.81
CA ILE A 104 -5.81 5.12 7.30
C ILE A 104 -6.83 4.44 6.39
N PHE A 105 -6.42 4.15 5.15
CA PHE A 105 -7.25 3.49 4.15
C PHE A 105 -6.81 2.03 4.00
N ARG A 106 -7.71 1.11 4.30
CA ARG A 106 -7.47 -0.32 4.12
C ARG A 106 -7.78 -0.74 2.70
N LYS A 107 -6.94 -1.58 2.13
CA LYS A 107 -7.09 -2.14 0.79
C LYS A 107 -6.89 -3.65 0.79
N GLY A 108 -7.22 -4.33 -0.32
CA GLY A 108 -7.08 -5.78 -0.43
C GLY A 108 -8.04 -6.57 0.48
N MET A 109 -9.19 -6.00 0.84
CA MET A 109 -10.16 -6.65 1.73
C MET A 109 -11.10 -7.63 1.00
N ASN A 110 -11.23 -7.53 -0.32
CA ASN A 110 -12.02 -8.48 -1.10
C ASN A 110 -11.19 -9.73 -1.38
N PRO A 111 -11.59 -10.93 -0.89
CA PRO A 111 -10.79 -12.14 -1.07
C PRO A 111 -10.59 -12.55 -2.52
N GLU A 112 -11.44 -12.07 -3.43
CA GLU A 112 -11.44 -12.47 -4.85
C GLU A 112 -10.55 -11.60 -5.75
N ILE A 113 -10.20 -10.39 -5.32
CA ILE A 113 -9.45 -9.41 -6.13
C ILE A 113 -8.45 -8.68 -5.26
N ASP A 114 -7.19 -8.68 -5.66
CA ASP A 114 -6.14 -7.95 -4.98
C ASP A 114 -6.20 -6.43 -5.26
N SER A 115 -5.51 -5.66 -4.43
CA SER A 115 -5.49 -4.20 -4.51
C SER A 115 -4.09 -3.67 -4.27
N TYR A 116 -3.33 -3.46 -5.33
CA TYR A 116 -2.02 -2.80 -5.22
C TYR A 116 -2.18 -1.30 -4.99
N SER A 117 -3.10 -0.67 -5.72
CA SER A 117 -3.32 0.77 -5.60
C SER A 117 -4.00 1.16 -4.30
N ALA A 118 -3.61 2.32 -3.76
CA ALA A 118 -4.33 2.98 -2.66
C ALA A 118 -5.74 3.45 -3.04
N PHE A 119 -6.08 3.46 -4.33
CA PHE A 119 -7.35 4.00 -4.83
C PHE A 119 -8.36 2.92 -5.22
N PHE A 120 -7.90 1.85 -5.88
CA PHE A 120 -8.76 0.83 -6.48
C PHE A 120 -8.19 -0.58 -6.29
N ASP A 121 -9.07 -1.57 -6.39
CA ASP A 121 -8.65 -2.95 -6.65
C ASP A 121 -8.01 -3.09 -8.05
N ASN A 122 -7.37 -4.23 -8.30
CA ASN A 122 -6.64 -4.44 -9.56
C ASN A 122 -7.54 -4.47 -10.80
N ASN A 123 -8.83 -4.73 -10.64
CA ASN A 123 -9.84 -4.65 -11.73
C ASN A 123 -10.50 -3.27 -11.84
N LYS A 124 -10.18 -2.33 -10.93
CA LYS A 124 -10.79 -0.99 -10.85
C LYS A 124 -12.31 -1.00 -10.68
N LEU A 125 -12.86 -2.07 -10.10
CA LEU A 125 -14.29 -2.22 -9.83
C LEU A 125 -14.70 -1.62 -8.50
N ASN A 126 -13.81 -1.67 -7.50
CA ASN A 126 -14.07 -1.14 -6.18
C ASN A 126 -13.00 -0.12 -5.80
N ASN A 127 -13.43 0.95 -5.12
CA ASN A 127 -12.52 1.97 -4.62
C ASN A 127 -12.37 1.87 -3.09
N THR A 128 -11.28 2.42 -2.58
CA THR A 128 -10.97 2.44 -1.14
C THR A 128 -11.64 3.59 -0.38
N GLY A 129 -12.21 4.57 -1.10
CA GLY A 129 -12.69 5.83 -0.55
C GLY A 129 -11.62 6.95 -0.49
N LEU A 130 -10.34 6.64 -0.72
CA LEU A 130 -9.26 7.63 -0.64
C LEU A 130 -9.49 8.83 -1.58
N HIS A 131 -9.90 8.58 -2.83
CA HIS A 131 -10.12 9.66 -3.81
C HIS A 131 -11.17 10.66 -3.33
N GLY A 132 -12.34 10.17 -2.89
CA GLY A 132 -13.41 11.03 -2.36
C GLY A 132 -12.97 11.84 -1.12
N PHE A 133 -12.21 11.19 -0.22
CA PHE A 133 -11.65 11.86 0.95
C PHE A 133 -10.67 12.99 0.58
N LEU A 134 -9.79 12.75 -0.40
CA LEU A 134 -8.85 13.77 -0.89
C LEU A 134 -9.56 14.94 -1.58
N GLN A 135 -10.61 14.64 -2.37
CA GLN A 135 -11.44 15.67 -3.02
C GLN A 135 -12.16 16.55 -1.99
N ASP A 136 -12.77 15.95 -0.95
CA ASP A 136 -13.41 16.67 0.14
C ASP A 136 -12.45 17.66 0.84
N LYS A 137 -11.17 17.31 0.91
CA LYS A 137 -10.11 18.16 1.48
C LYS A 137 -9.46 19.09 0.44
N SER A 138 -9.97 19.17 -0.79
CA SER A 138 -9.43 20.02 -1.87
C SER A 138 -7.95 19.74 -2.17
N ILE A 139 -7.49 18.51 -1.99
CA ILE A 139 -6.13 18.09 -2.30
C ILE A 139 -5.97 17.98 -3.83
N THR A 140 -4.90 18.56 -4.35
CA THR A 140 -4.58 18.56 -5.80
C THR A 140 -3.18 18.01 -6.09
N GLU A 141 -2.32 17.93 -5.08
CA GLU A 141 -0.96 17.40 -5.20
C GLU A 141 -0.75 16.26 -4.21
N LEU A 142 -0.14 15.16 -4.67
CA LEU A 142 0.18 14.00 -3.85
C LEU A 142 1.67 13.70 -3.90
N VAL A 143 2.23 13.41 -2.74
CA VAL A 143 3.57 12.86 -2.58
C VAL A 143 3.42 11.46 -2.02
N PHE A 144 4.01 10.47 -2.69
CA PHE A 144 3.96 9.08 -2.25
C PHE A 144 5.29 8.66 -1.64
N CYS A 145 5.21 7.86 -0.59
CA CYS A 145 6.32 7.12 0.01
C CYS A 145 5.78 5.79 0.57
N GLY A 146 6.66 4.91 0.99
CA GLY A 146 6.30 3.62 1.58
C GLY A 146 6.73 2.41 0.77
N LEU A 147 5.98 1.32 0.87
CA LEU A 147 6.31 -0.03 0.39
C LEU A 147 5.14 -0.64 -0.43
N ALA A 148 5.39 -1.49 -1.41
CA ALA A 148 6.65 -1.61 -2.11
C ALA A 148 6.67 -0.67 -3.31
N GLY A 149 7.84 -0.12 -3.59
CA GLY A 149 8.02 0.91 -4.63
C GLY A 149 7.55 0.48 -6.01
N ASP A 150 7.86 -0.75 -6.39
CA ASP A 150 7.53 -1.38 -7.68
C ASP A 150 6.09 -1.89 -7.79
N PHE A 151 5.36 -2.00 -6.68
CA PHE A 151 3.95 -2.42 -6.64
C PHE A 151 3.05 -1.33 -6.05
N CYS A 152 2.74 -1.37 -4.77
CA CYS A 152 1.71 -0.52 -4.19
C CYS A 152 1.97 0.98 -4.39
N VAL A 153 3.23 1.43 -4.28
CA VAL A 153 3.58 2.85 -4.52
C VAL A 153 3.40 3.21 -6.00
N ALA A 154 3.94 2.40 -6.93
CA ALA A 154 3.85 2.66 -8.36
C ALA A 154 2.40 2.65 -8.86
N TYR A 155 1.62 1.64 -8.48
CA TYR A 155 0.20 1.55 -8.87
C TYR A 155 -0.62 2.71 -8.32
N SER A 156 -0.38 3.09 -7.06
CA SER A 156 -1.04 4.26 -6.45
C SER A 156 -0.69 5.56 -7.15
N ALA A 157 0.59 5.76 -7.49
CA ALA A 157 1.05 6.95 -8.20
C ALA A 157 0.45 7.04 -9.61
N ASN A 158 0.34 5.91 -10.32
CA ASN A 158 -0.25 5.86 -11.66
C ASN A 158 -1.76 6.15 -11.61
N ASP A 159 -2.50 5.57 -10.68
CA ASP A 159 -3.92 5.84 -10.52
C ASP A 159 -4.17 7.29 -10.10
N ALA A 160 -3.35 7.84 -9.22
CA ALA A 160 -3.44 9.25 -8.85
C ALA A 160 -3.27 10.19 -10.06
N LYS A 161 -2.29 9.90 -10.94
CA LYS A 161 -2.12 10.66 -12.20
C LYS A 161 -3.36 10.55 -13.10
N ALA A 162 -3.90 9.34 -13.25
CA ALA A 162 -5.10 9.12 -14.05
C ALA A 162 -6.34 9.84 -13.47
N LEU A 163 -6.39 10.03 -12.15
CA LEU A 163 -7.42 10.81 -11.46
C LEU A 163 -7.18 12.33 -11.51
N GLY A 164 -6.10 12.80 -12.13
CA GLY A 164 -5.82 14.22 -12.34
C GLY A 164 -4.99 14.90 -11.24
N TYR A 165 -4.43 14.13 -10.28
CA TYR A 165 -3.53 14.71 -9.28
C TYR A 165 -2.15 15.02 -9.87
N LYS A 166 -1.52 16.08 -9.38
CA LYS A 166 -0.08 16.27 -9.55
C LYS A 166 0.64 15.34 -8.60
N VAL A 167 1.52 14.47 -9.12
CA VAL A 167 2.14 13.38 -8.37
C VAL A 167 3.64 13.54 -8.33
N SER A 168 4.22 13.33 -7.15
CA SER A 168 5.66 13.18 -6.94
C SER A 168 5.95 12.02 -5.98
N LEU A 169 7.17 11.52 -6.02
CA LEU A 169 7.66 10.45 -5.15
C LEU A 169 8.69 11.02 -4.17
N PHE A 170 8.67 10.54 -2.96
CA PHE A 170 9.72 10.81 -1.97
C PHE A 170 10.67 9.60 -1.92
N ASP A 171 11.66 9.59 -2.81
CA ASP A 171 12.53 8.42 -3.08
C ASP A 171 13.26 7.90 -1.85
N LYS A 172 13.69 8.79 -0.91
CA LYS A 172 14.33 8.35 0.34
C LYS A 172 13.41 7.53 1.24
N GLY A 173 12.11 7.71 1.08
CA GLY A 173 11.05 7.00 1.81
C GLY A 173 10.48 5.81 1.06
N ILE A 174 11.17 5.27 0.02
CA ILE A 174 10.68 4.15 -0.79
C ILE A 174 11.72 3.03 -0.84
N ARG A 175 11.26 1.78 -0.80
CA ARG A 175 12.03 0.58 -1.15
C ARG A 175 11.16 -0.37 -1.96
N SER A 176 11.80 -1.16 -2.84
CA SER A 176 11.15 -2.10 -3.75
C SER A 176 11.45 -3.55 -3.40
N ILE A 177 10.62 -4.48 -3.89
CA ILE A 177 10.83 -5.93 -3.75
C ILE A 177 11.95 -6.39 -4.70
N ASN A 178 11.99 -5.87 -5.93
CA ASN A 178 12.96 -6.22 -7.00
C ASN A 178 14.06 -5.15 -7.15
#